data_cc76d40fb72da03e0489970536862e56
#
_entry.id   cc76d40fb72da03e0489970536862e56
#
_cell.length_a   1.000
_cell.length_b   1.000
_cell.length_c   1.000
_cell.angle_alpha   90.00
_cell.angle_beta   90.00
_cell.angle_gamma   90.00
#
_symmetry.space_group_name_H-M   'P 1'
#
loop_
_entity.id
_entity.type
_entity.pdbx_description
1 polymer ?
#
loop_
_entity_poly.entity_id
_entity_poly.type
_entity_poly.pdbx_seq_one_letter_code
_entity_poly.pdbx_strand_id
1 'polypeptide(L)'
;MQAPPAAAAPAPSPASPPAHAHAHRHAKRTARDYIFGKLIGDGCYSTVFLAKDIHTGKEYAIKVCEKSHIVRHQKVQYIKREKDALNKLFNVPHGFVKLYCTFQDEERLYFVLSYAKNGELLHYINKVGSFEVGVAKFYAAELLLALESMHAENIIHRDLKPENILLDENMHLQIADFGTVKILNDEAIRPKAQDTTDGKQAPIEKTDDESEQEKDRSRKISFVGTAQYVSPDLLQNRIDTRASDLWALGCIIYQMISGLPPFRAPNEFLTFQKILKMDYEFPEGFPADAKDLVEKLLVLDHSKRLGANDEGRVYKSIRNHPFFNGIDWENIWEQTPPTICPYLPGGYLEEKYTVPDHLEPGLGKNQLVRLWEFDLSTSRGILNITPEERRRRLEAQARDNKWHQFVDGELILKQGMVDKRKGLFARRRMLLLTTGPRLFYVDPVNMVLKGEIPWSPDLRVEAKNFRIFLVHTPNRTYYLEDPLSFALEWTRVIDEVRIGTYGRDTT
;
A
#
# COMPACT_ATOMS: atom_id res chain seq x y z
N MET A 1 51.89 -34.12 73.62
CA MET A 1 51.12 -32.88 73.48
C MET A 1 51.53 -32.23 72.16
N GLN A 2 50.75 -32.47 71.11
CA GLN A 2 50.96 -31.93 69.79
C GLN A 2 50.10 -30.67 69.64
N ALA A 3 50.70 -29.58 69.13
CA ALA A 3 50.00 -28.32 68.85
C ALA A 3 49.16 -28.44 67.56
N PRO A 4 48.03 -27.74 67.47
CA PRO A 4 47.19 -27.78 66.27
C PRO A 4 47.80 -26.96 65.14
N PRO A 5 47.48 -27.32 63.87
CA PRO A 5 48.02 -26.63 62.69
C PRO A 5 47.31 -25.29 62.43
N ALA A 6 48.12 -24.34 61.97
CA ALA A 6 47.71 -22.98 61.62
C ALA A 6 46.66 -22.94 60.45
N ALA A 7 45.68 -22.07 60.60
CA ALA A 7 44.66 -21.80 59.60
C ALA A 7 45.26 -21.15 58.36
N ALA A 8 44.91 -21.68 57.18
CA ALA A 8 45.27 -21.14 55.88
C ALA A 8 44.51 -19.84 55.58
N ALA A 9 45.21 -18.84 55.04
CA ALA A 9 44.64 -17.57 54.58
C ALA A 9 43.69 -17.76 53.37
N PRO A 10 42.62 -16.96 53.24
CA PRO A 10 41.70 -17.07 52.11
C PRO A 10 42.35 -16.57 50.81
N ALA A 11 42.06 -17.28 49.70
CA ALA A 11 42.52 -16.94 48.37
C ALA A 11 41.87 -15.63 47.89
N PRO A 12 42.57 -14.82 47.08
CA PRO A 12 42.01 -13.57 46.52
C PRO A 12 40.89 -13.85 45.57
N SER A 13 39.78 -13.09 45.72
CA SER A 13 38.64 -13.09 44.84
C SER A 13 39.03 -12.73 43.39
N PRO A 14 38.44 -13.35 42.36
CA PRO A 14 38.72 -13.01 40.97
C PRO A 14 38.30 -11.57 40.69
N ALA A 15 39.21 -10.81 40.07
CA ALA A 15 38.97 -9.44 39.61
C ALA A 15 37.78 -9.38 38.65
N SER A 16 36.88 -8.44 38.90
CA SER A 16 35.76 -8.11 38.01
C SER A 16 36.30 -7.71 36.62
N PRO A 17 35.70 -8.18 35.53
CA PRO A 17 36.12 -7.75 34.21
C PRO A 17 35.83 -6.25 34.03
N PRO A 18 36.66 -5.51 33.26
CA PRO A 18 36.48 -4.09 33.05
C PRO A 18 35.18 -3.83 32.31
N ALA A 19 34.33 -2.97 32.87
CA ALA A 19 33.13 -2.44 32.24
C ALA A 19 33.52 -1.45 31.12
N HIS A 20 33.91 -1.98 29.98
CA HIS A 20 33.91 -1.29 28.69
C HIS A 20 32.81 -1.87 27.80
N ALA A 21 31.55 -1.67 28.21
CA ALA A 21 30.46 -1.68 27.27
C ALA A 21 30.65 -0.44 26.38
N HIS A 22 31.36 -0.62 25.26
CA HIS A 22 31.31 0.31 24.17
C HIS A 22 29.85 0.41 23.73
N ALA A 23 29.18 1.49 24.14
CA ALA A 23 28.00 1.96 23.48
C ALA A 23 28.39 2.17 21.99
N HIS A 24 28.17 1.17 21.16
CA HIS A 24 28.19 1.35 19.71
C HIS A 24 27.16 2.44 19.44
N ARG A 25 27.61 3.68 19.25
CA ARG A 25 26.86 4.71 18.56
C ARG A 25 26.47 4.06 17.23
N HIS A 26 25.22 3.62 17.12
CA HIS A 26 24.68 3.14 15.85
C HIS A 26 24.95 4.22 14.83
N ALA A 27 25.87 3.96 13.89
CA ALA A 27 26.16 4.86 12.79
C ALA A 27 24.82 5.17 12.10
N LYS A 28 24.53 6.45 11.85
CA LYS A 28 23.29 6.87 11.25
C LYS A 28 23.18 6.22 9.88
N ARG A 29 22.16 5.39 9.68
CA ARG A 29 21.92 4.72 8.40
C ARG A 29 21.63 5.72 7.30
N THR A 30 22.04 5.38 6.09
CA THR A 30 21.87 6.18 4.86
C THR A 30 21.45 5.26 3.71
N ALA A 31 21.04 5.84 2.58
CA ALA A 31 20.70 5.06 1.39
C ALA A 31 21.89 4.24 0.86
N ARG A 32 23.12 4.65 1.12
CA ARG A 32 24.35 3.95 0.71
C ARG A 32 24.63 2.66 1.50
N ASP A 33 23.92 2.44 2.60
CA ASP A 33 24.00 1.20 3.35
C ASP A 33 23.14 0.08 2.74
N TYR A 34 22.42 0.36 1.64
CA TYR A 34 21.51 -0.57 0.98
C TYR A 34 21.74 -0.61 -0.53
N ILE A 35 21.67 -1.81 -1.09
CA ILE A 35 21.57 -2.05 -2.54
C ILE A 35 20.09 -2.08 -2.89
N PHE A 36 19.62 -1.11 -3.68
CA PHE A 36 18.24 -1.04 -4.14
C PHE A 36 18.04 -1.88 -5.39
N GLY A 37 17.15 -2.85 -5.30
CA GLY A 37 16.78 -3.76 -6.38
C GLY A 37 15.49 -3.37 -7.09
N LYS A 38 14.58 -4.33 -7.25
CA LYS A 38 13.31 -4.21 -7.96
C LYS A 38 12.33 -3.30 -7.20
N LEU A 39 11.51 -2.57 -7.96
CA LEU A 39 10.29 -1.94 -7.46
C LEU A 39 9.28 -3.04 -7.07
N ILE A 40 8.80 -3.00 -5.84
CA ILE A 40 7.82 -3.97 -5.29
C ILE A 40 6.50 -3.34 -4.88
N GLY A 41 6.41 -2.02 -4.83
CA GLY A 41 5.17 -1.30 -4.54
C GLY A 41 5.25 0.15 -5.02
N ASP A 42 4.11 0.68 -5.44
CA ASP A 42 3.98 2.05 -5.94
C ASP A 42 2.69 2.65 -5.36
N GLY A 43 2.84 3.54 -4.40
CA GLY A 43 1.73 4.21 -3.71
C GLY A 43 1.59 5.67 -4.12
N CYS A 44 0.49 6.33 -3.74
CA CYS A 44 0.22 7.73 -4.11
C CYS A 44 1.29 8.75 -3.66
N TYR A 45 2.09 8.44 -2.66
CA TYR A 45 3.07 9.36 -2.05
C TYR A 45 4.42 8.71 -1.79
N SER A 46 4.62 7.47 -2.23
CA SER A 46 5.82 6.71 -1.93
C SER A 46 6.03 5.57 -2.91
N THR A 47 7.27 5.21 -3.09
CA THR A 47 7.70 4.08 -3.90
C THR A 47 8.43 3.07 -3.02
N VAL A 48 8.12 1.78 -3.13
CA VAL A 48 8.73 0.73 -2.31
C VAL A 48 9.66 -0.13 -3.15
N PHE A 49 10.91 -0.22 -2.73
CA PHE A 49 11.93 -1.04 -3.36
C PHE A 49 12.30 -2.24 -2.50
N LEU A 50 12.52 -3.39 -3.12
CA LEU A 50 13.29 -4.47 -2.51
C LEU A 50 14.74 -4.01 -2.41
N ALA A 51 15.32 -4.07 -1.22
CA ALA A 51 16.69 -3.66 -1.00
C ALA A 51 17.44 -4.64 -0.08
N LYS A 52 18.75 -4.73 -0.26
CA LYS A 52 19.64 -5.56 0.54
C LYS A 52 20.59 -4.69 1.34
N ASP A 53 20.64 -4.91 2.65
CA ASP A 53 21.60 -4.25 3.55
C ASP A 53 23.01 -4.80 3.26
N ILE A 54 23.95 -3.93 2.93
CA ILE A 54 25.33 -4.31 2.57
C ILE A 54 26.14 -4.89 3.74
N HIS A 55 25.74 -4.59 4.99
CA HIS A 55 26.45 -5.03 6.18
C HIS A 55 25.96 -6.40 6.67
N THR A 56 24.66 -6.67 6.52
CA THR A 56 24.03 -7.90 7.05
C THR A 56 23.64 -8.89 5.98
N GLY A 57 23.58 -8.45 4.72
CA GLY A 57 23.07 -9.25 3.61
C GLY A 57 21.56 -9.50 3.63
N LYS A 58 20.84 -8.93 4.63
CA LYS A 58 19.40 -9.14 4.81
C LYS A 58 18.59 -8.26 3.85
N GLU A 59 17.51 -8.82 3.31
CA GLU A 59 16.57 -8.13 2.43
C GLU A 59 15.49 -7.40 3.22
N TYR A 60 15.13 -6.21 2.73
CA TYR A 60 14.12 -5.32 3.30
C TYR A 60 13.25 -4.72 2.20
N ALA A 61 12.06 -4.32 2.55
CA ALA A 61 11.23 -3.41 1.76
C ALA A 61 11.54 -1.97 2.21
N ILE A 62 12.09 -1.14 1.31
CA ILE A 62 12.38 0.26 1.65
C ILE A 62 11.37 1.16 0.94
N LYS A 63 10.48 1.77 1.75
CA LYS A 63 9.52 2.78 1.31
C LYS A 63 10.23 4.13 1.27
N VAL A 64 10.27 4.73 0.08
CA VAL A 64 10.93 6.01 -0.20
C VAL A 64 9.86 7.05 -0.48
N CYS A 65 9.88 8.16 0.27
CA CYS A 65 8.91 9.24 0.16
C CYS A 65 9.62 10.55 -0.19
N GLU A 66 9.19 11.22 -1.25
CA GLU A 66 9.72 12.54 -1.65
C GLU A 66 9.19 13.64 -0.71
N LYS A 67 10.10 14.39 -0.06
CA LYS A 67 9.73 15.46 0.88
C LYS A 67 8.94 16.59 0.23
N SER A 68 9.34 16.98 -0.98
CA SER A 68 8.65 18.00 -1.77
C SER A 68 7.20 17.65 -2.00
N HIS A 69 6.94 16.37 -2.31
CA HIS A 69 5.62 15.82 -2.57
C HIS A 69 4.76 15.80 -1.30
N ILE A 70 5.33 15.30 -0.18
CA ILE A 70 4.67 15.27 1.13
C ILE A 70 4.23 16.68 1.57
N VAL A 71 5.12 17.68 1.42
CA VAL A 71 4.84 19.07 1.80
C VAL A 71 3.78 19.68 0.89
N ARG A 72 3.92 19.53 -0.43
CA ARG A 72 2.97 20.05 -1.43
C ARG A 72 1.55 19.56 -1.19
N HIS A 73 1.39 18.29 -0.84
CA HIS A 73 0.08 17.65 -0.59
C HIS A 73 -0.35 17.68 0.88
N GLN A 74 0.39 18.41 1.74
CA GLN A 74 0.09 18.55 3.17
C GLN A 74 -0.02 17.19 3.90
N LYS A 75 0.82 16.20 3.52
CA LYS A 75 0.78 14.83 4.06
C LYS A 75 1.77 14.57 5.20
N VAL A 76 2.40 15.61 5.77
CA VAL A 76 3.39 15.48 6.84
C VAL A 76 2.83 14.71 8.05
N GLN A 77 1.58 14.99 8.45
CA GLN A 77 0.95 14.31 9.59
C GLN A 77 0.65 12.84 9.29
N TYR A 78 0.30 12.50 8.04
CA TYR A 78 0.07 11.12 7.62
C TYR A 78 1.36 10.28 7.75
N ILE A 79 2.50 10.82 7.30
CA ILE A 79 3.80 10.15 7.42
C ILE A 79 4.22 9.97 8.89
N LYS A 80 3.94 10.95 9.75
CA LYS A 80 4.19 10.83 11.19
C LYS A 80 3.31 9.75 11.81
N ARG A 81 1.98 9.76 11.52
CA ARG A 81 1.04 8.74 12.03
C ARG A 81 1.41 7.33 11.56
N GLU A 82 1.83 7.16 10.30
CA GLU A 82 2.34 5.89 9.79
C GLU A 82 3.53 5.39 10.62
N LYS A 83 4.52 6.25 10.86
CA LYS A 83 5.68 5.92 11.68
C LYS A 83 5.29 5.56 13.11
N ASP A 84 4.39 6.34 13.72
CA ASP A 84 3.96 6.14 15.11
C ASP A 84 3.18 4.82 15.26
N ALA A 85 2.31 4.49 14.31
CA ALA A 85 1.58 3.23 14.26
C ALA A 85 2.54 2.03 14.12
N LEU A 86 3.48 2.09 13.18
CA LEU A 86 4.49 1.05 12.98
C LEU A 86 5.37 0.85 14.22
N ASN A 87 5.74 1.92 14.91
CA ASN A 87 6.51 1.84 16.17
C ASN A 87 5.69 1.17 17.29
N LYS A 88 4.39 1.51 17.45
CA LYS A 88 3.51 0.87 18.43
C LYS A 88 3.34 -0.63 18.15
N LEU A 89 3.23 -1.02 16.88
CA LEU A 89 3.05 -2.41 16.45
C LEU A 89 4.38 -3.20 16.36
N PHE A 90 5.52 -2.57 16.59
CA PHE A 90 6.82 -3.23 16.48
C PHE A 90 6.95 -4.46 17.38
N ASN A 91 6.50 -4.35 18.63
CA ASN A 91 6.58 -5.43 19.63
C ASN A 91 5.44 -6.47 19.54
N VAL A 92 4.42 -6.24 18.70
CA VAL A 92 3.40 -7.24 18.42
C VAL A 92 4.02 -8.33 17.54
N PRO A 93 4.08 -9.59 17.94
CA PRO A 93 4.95 -10.58 17.27
C PRO A 93 4.55 -10.87 15.83
N HIS A 94 3.25 -10.95 15.53
CA HIS A 94 2.70 -11.40 14.26
C HIS A 94 1.70 -10.41 13.66
N GLY A 95 1.36 -10.59 12.39
CA GLY A 95 0.27 -9.89 11.72
C GLY A 95 0.61 -8.53 11.10
N PHE A 96 1.85 -8.04 11.21
CA PHE A 96 2.22 -6.71 10.71
C PHE A 96 3.60 -6.67 10.07
N VAL A 97 3.77 -5.84 9.06
CA VAL A 97 5.10 -5.43 8.60
C VAL A 97 5.83 -4.70 9.73
N LYS A 98 7.13 -4.94 9.88
CA LYS A 98 7.95 -4.37 10.96
C LYS A 98 8.78 -3.20 10.44
N LEU A 99 8.81 -2.10 11.19
CA LEU A 99 9.68 -0.96 10.92
C LEU A 99 11.00 -1.13 11.67
N TYR A 100 12.10 -1.38 10.95
CA TYR A 100 13.42 -1.55 11.57
C TYR A 100 14.11 -0.22 11.85
N CYS A 101 14.07 0.71 10.92
CA CYS A 101 14.57 2.07 11.11
C CYS A 101 14.00 3.04 10.08
N THR A 102 14.19 4.33 10.36
CA THR A 102 13.93 5.40 9.40
C THR A 102 15.18 6.28 9.28
N PHE A 103 15.46 6.76 8.08
CA PHE A 103 16.49 7.75 7.84
C PHE A 103 16.04 8.73 6.75
N GLN A 104 16.81 9.76 6.50
CA GLN A 104 16.49 10.77 5.49
C GLN A 104 17.75 11.39 4.90
N ASP A 105 17.63 11.86 3.68
CA ASP A 105 18.57 12.76 3.03
C ASP A 105 17.92 14.15 2.82
N GLU A 106 18.50 14.98 1.94
CA GLU A 106 17.97 16.30 1.66
C GLU A 106 16.59 16.27 1.02
N GLU A 107 16.33 15.29 0.15
CA GLU A 107 15.12 15.21 -0.68
C GLU A 107 14.10 14.18 -0.18
N ARG A 108 14.52 13.12 0.53
CA ARG A 108 13.72 11.91 0.76
C ARG A 108 13.67 11.46 2.22
N LEU A 109 12.56 10.80 2.56
CA LEU A 109 12.40 10.00 3.77
C LEU A 109 12.41 8.52 3.39
N TYR A 110 13.02 7.70 4.23
CA TYR A 110 13.15 6.25 4.03
C TYR A 110 12.61 5.51 5.24
N PHE A 111 11.76 4.52 4.98
CA PHE A 111 11.26 3.56 5.97
C PHE A 111 11.80 2.18 5.61
N VAL A 112 12.60 1.59 6.47
CA VAL A 112 13.13 0.23 6.28
C VAL A 112 12.20 -0.74 6.95
N LEU A 113 11.45 -1.48 6.14
CA LEU A 113 10.38 -2.39 6.56
C LEU A 113 10.78 -3.86 6.36
N SER A 114 10.11 -4.78 7.05
CA SER A 114 10.23 -6.21 6.74
C SER A 114 9.77 -6.48 5.31
N TYR A 115 10.45 -7.40 4.63
CA TYR A 115 10.09 -7.82 3.29
C TYR A 115 9.20 -9.06 3.34
N ALA A 116 7.95 -8.91 2.93
CA ALA A 116 6.99 -10.01 2.75
C ALA A 116 7.25 -10.68 1.40
N LYS A 117 7.96 -11.80 1.41
CA LYS A 117 8.51 -12.44 0.20
C LYS A 117 7.46 -12.98 -0.76
N ASN A 118 6.29 -13.31 -0.24
CA ASN A 118 5.20 -13.89 -1.03
C ASN A 118 4.19 -12.84 -1.54
N GLY A 119 4.42 -11.53 -1.26
CA GLY A 119 3.65 -10.44 -1.86
C GLY A 119 2.20 -10.34 -1.36
N GLU A 120 1.31 -9.79 -2.18
CA GLU A 120 -0.05 -9.41 -1.82
C GLU A 120 -1.02 -10.60 -1.84
N LEU A 121 -1.93 -10.66 -0.86
CA LEU A 121 -3.05 -11.62 -0.84
C LEU A 121 -3.93 -11.51 -2.09
N LEU A 122 -4.11 -10.28 -2.60
CA LEU A 122 -4.88 -10.04 -3.84
C LEU A 122 -4.31 -10.81 -5.03
N HIS A 123 -2.98 -10.90 -5.13
CA HIS A 123 -2.34 -11.65 -6.21
C HIS A 123 -2.79 -13.13 -6.21
N TYR A 124 -2.87 -13.74 -5.03
CA TYR A 124 -3.31 -15.13 -4.89
C TYR A 124 -4.80 -15.29 -5.20
N ILE A 125 -5.66 -14.40 -4.70
CA ILE A 125 -7.09 -14.41 -5.04
C ILE A 125 -7.27 -14.34 -6.56
N ASN A 126 -6.60 -13.41 -7.23
CA ASN A 126 -6.70 -13.24 -8.68
C ASN A 126 -6.14 -14.43 -9.47
N LYS A 127 -5.11 -15.10 -8.94
CA LYS A 127 -4.45 -16.24 -9.59
C LYS A 127 -5.28 -17.52 -9.53
N VAL A 128 -5.91 -17.78 -8.37
CA VAL A 128 -6.71 -19.00 -8.17
C VAL A 128 -8.20 -18.80 -8.47
N GLY A 129 -8.63 -17.55 -8.54
CA GLY A 129 -10.04 -17.15 -8.78
C GLY A 129 -10.87 -17.10 -7.48
N SER A 130 -10.73 -18.06 -6.59
CA SER A 130 -11.37 -18.09 -5.27
C SER A 130 -10.63 -19.08 -4.36
N PHE A 131 -10.70 -18.88 -3.06
CA PHE A 131 -10.10 -19.77 -2.08
C PHE A 131 -11.08 -20.84 -1.64
N GLU A 132 -10.57 -22.03 -1.35
CA GLU A 132 -11.31 -23.01 -0.60
C GLU A 132 -11.70 -22.47 0.78
N VAL A 133 -12.82 -22.92 1.31
CA VAL A 133 -13.38 -22.43 2.60
C VAL A 133 -12.38 -22.54 3.75
N GLY A 134 -11.62 -23.65 3.80
CA GLY A 134 -10.58 -23.86 4.81
C GLY A 134 -9.45 -22.84 4.73
N VAL A 135 -9.01 -22.48 3.52
CA VAL A 135 -7.99 -21.47 3.26
C VAL A 135 -8.51 -20.07 3.64
N ALA A 136 -9.73 -19.73 3.19
CA ALA A 136 -10.35 -18.45 3.52
C ALA A 136 -10.57 -18.30 5.04
N LYS A 137 -10.96 -19.37 5.73
CA LYS A 137 -11.14 -19.42 7.18
C LYS A 137 -9.83 -19.15 7.91
N PHE A 138 -8.74 -19.78 7.49
CA PHE A 138 -7.41 -19.62 8.10
C PHE A 138 -6.94 -18.16 8.00
N TYR A 139 -6.92 -17.59 6.80
CA TYR A 139 -6.49 -16.22 6.61
C TYR A 139 -7.44 -15.18 7.24
N ALA A 140 -8.74 -15.46 7.29
CA ALA A 140 -9.70 -14.63 8.02
C ALA A 140 -9.44 -14.64 9.53
N ALA A 141 -9.03 -15.79 10.08
CA ALA A 141 -8.68 -15.91 11.50
C ALA A 141 -7.39 -15.16 11.84
N GLU A 142 -6.33 -15.29 11.02
CA GLU A 142 -5.11 -14.50 11.20
C GLU A 142 -5.39 -13.00 11.09
N LEU A 143 -6.22 -12.58 10.12
CA LEU A 143 -6.60 -11.18 9.94
C LEU A 143 -7.37 -10.65 11.16
N LEU A 144 -8.29 -11.46 11.72
CA LEU A 144 -9.02 -11.09 12.93
C LEU A 144 -8.07 -10.89 14.11
N LEU A 145 -7.11 -11.80 14.34
CA LEU A 145 -6.10 -11.66 15.40
C LEU A 145 -5.22 -10.42 15.23
N ALA A 146 -4.84 -10.12 13.99
CA ALA A 146 -4.10 -8.90 13.68
C ALA A 146 -4.95 -7.66 14.00
N LEU A 147 -6.23 -7.63 13.62
CA LEU A 147 -7.16 -6.55 13.97
C LEU A 147 -7.33 -6.38 15.47
N GLU A 148 -7.51 -7.46 16.22
CA GLU A 148 -7.60 -7.43 17.68
C GLU A 148 -6.36 -6.79 18.30
N SER A 149 -5.18 -7.18 17.85
CA SER A 149 -3.90 -6.65 18.33
C SER A 149 -3.74 -5.16 17.99
N MET A 150 -4.09 -4.76 16.77
CA MET A 150 -4.02 -3.39 16.31
C MET A 150 -5.02 -2.47 17.06
N HIS A 151 -6.25 -2.95 17.21
CA HIS A 151 -7.29 -2.21 17.91
C HIS A 151 -7.03 -2.13 19.44
N ALA A 152 -6.30 -3.09 20.01
CA ALA A 152 -5.83 -3.03 21.39
C ALA A 152 -4.80 -1.89 21.61
N GLU A 153 -4.03 -1.55 20.58
CA GLU A 153 -3.10 -0.41 20.55
C GLU A 153 -3.77 0.92 20.15
N ASN A 154 -5.12 0.93 20.09
CA ASN A 154 -5.93 2.08 19.69
C ASN A 154 -5.65 2.58 18.26
N ILE A 155 -5.28 1.69 17.35
CA ILE A 155 -5.02 1.98 15.93
C ILE A 155 -6.19 1.43 15.10
N ILE A 156 -6.75 2.26 14.22
CA ILE A 156 -7.73 1.91 13.19
C ILE A 156 -7.06 2.05 11.83
N HIS A 157 -7.15 1.02 10.97
CA HIS A 157 -6.44 1.00 9.68
C HIS A 157 -7.08 1.91 8.63
N ARG A 158 -8.39 1.85 8.47
CA ARG A 158 -9.25 2.62 7.55
C ARG A 158 -9.13 2.31 6.06
N ASP A 159 -8.05 1.65 5.62
CA ASP A 159 -7.85 1.21 4.21
C ASP A 159 -7.44 -0.26 4.16
N LEU A 160 -8.16 -1.11 4.89
CA LEU A 160 -7.92 -2.55 4.87
C LEU A 160 -8.50 -3.16 3.59
N LYS A 161 -7.65 -3.87 2.85
CA LYS A 161 -7.98 -4.51 1.57
C LYS A 161 -6.94 -5.57 1.23
N PRO A 162 -7.22 -6.52 0.32
CA PRO A 162 -6.28 -7.59 -0.01
C PRO A 162 -4.93 -7.13 -0.59
N GLU A 163 -4.85 -5.92 -1.16
CA GLU A 163 -3.61 -5.29 -1.60
C GLU A 163 -2.70 -4.90 -0.43
N ASN A 164 -3.27 -4.55 0.73
CA ASN A 164 -2.57 -4.15 1.94
C ASN A 164 -2.34 -5.32 2.91
N ILE A 165 -2.68 -6.53 2.49
CA ILE A 165 -2.42 -7.78 3.22
C ILE A 165 -1.36 -8.54 2.46
N LEU A 166 -0.16 -8.64 3.05
CA LEU A 166 0.98 -9.32 2.46
C LEU A 166 1.18 -10.68 3.12
N LEU A 167 1.87 -11.57 2.43
CA LEU A 167 2.25 -12.88 2.93
C LEU A 167 3.77 -12.92 3.13
N ASP A 168 4.21 -13.34 4.30
CA ASP A 168 5.62 -13.48 4.64
C ASP A 168 6.25 -14.73 4.00
N GLU A 169 7.48 -15.04 4.33
CA GLU A 169 8.20 -16.19 3.77
C GLU A 169 7.59 -17.55 4.13
N ASN A 170 6.81 -17.61 5.22
CA ASN A 170 6.12 -18.81 5.70
C ASN A 170 4.64 -18.82 5.28
N MET A 171 4.20 -17.88 4.46
CA MET A 171 2.81 -17.69 4.03
C MET A 171 1.88 -17.19 5.12
N HIS A 172 2.38 -16.66 6.26
CA HIS A 172 1.58 -15.98 7.25
C HIS A 172 1.28 -14.54 6.84
N LEU A 173 0.11 -14.06 7.22
CA LEU A 173 -0.41 -12.74 6.90
C LEU A 173 0.36 -11.63 7.63
N GLN A 174 0.59 -10.51 6.94
CA GLN A 174 1.09 -9.24 7.50
C GLN A 174 0.31 -8.06 6.92
N ILE A 175 -0.35 -7.28 7.77
CA ILE A 175 -0.97 -6.01 7.39
C ILE A 175 0.13 -4.99 7.09
N ALA A 176 -0.01 -4.26 5.98
CA ALA A 176 0.91 -3.25 5.49
C ALA A 176 0.17 -1.92 5.20
N ASP A 177 0.91 -0.89 4.85
CA ASP A 177 0.46 0.45 4.48
C ASP A 177 -0.39 1.18 5.54
N PHE A 178 0.30 1.68 6.57
CA PHE A 178 -0.29 2.45 7.66
C PHE A 178 -0.44 3.96 7.36
N GLY A 179 -0.38 4.35 6.08
CA GLY A 179 -0.47 5.75 5.66
C GLY A 179 -1.81 6.43 5.97
N THR A 180 -2.88 5.67 6.14
CA THR A 180 -4.25 6.18 6.37
C THR A 180 -4.74 5.97 7.80
N VAL A 181 -3.95 5.42 8.69
CA VAL A 181 -4.39 5.03 10.04
C VAL A 181 -4.88 6.21 10.90
N LYS A 182 -5.75 5.90 11.83
CA LYS A 182 -6.14 6.79 12.92
C LYS A 182 -5.71 6.17 14.25
N ILE A 183 -4.99 6.95 15.05
CA ILE A 183 -4.63 6.58 16.42
C ILE A 183 -5.62 7.28 17.34
N LEU A 184 -6.37 6.49 18.12
CA LEU A 184 -7.31 7.02 19.10
C LEU A 184 -6.55 7.45 20.35
N ASN A 185 -6.68 8.71 20.78
CA ASN A 185 -6.09 9.20 22.02
C ASN A 185 -6.93 8.74 23.22
N ASP A 186 -6.29 8.32 24.30
CA ASP A 186 -6.96 7.81 25.51
C ASP A 186 -7.91 8.82 26.18
N GLU A 187 -7.76 10.12 25.91
CA GLU A 187 -8.62 11.16 26.45
C GLU A 187 -10.04 11.18 25.86
N ALA A 188 -10.24 10.61 24.68
CA ALA A 188 -11.55 10.53 24.02
C ALA A 188 -12.42 9.36 24.54
N ILE A 189 -11.87 8.44 25.35
CA ILE A 189 -12.53 7.22 25.80
C ILE A 189 -13.17 7.38 27.19
N ARG A 190 -12.85 8.46 27.92
CA ARG A 190 -13.52 8.70 29.22
C ARG A 190 -14.95 9.16 28.99
N PRO A 191 -15.99 8.45 29.48
CA PRO A 191 -17.34 9.00 29.49
C PRO A 191 -17.31 10.28 30.31
N LYS A 192 -17.78 11.39 29.74
CA LYS A 192 -17.97 12.63 30.46
C LYS A 192 -18.93 12.32 31.63
N ALA A 193 -18.36 12.20 32.83
CA ALA A 193 -19.16 12.19 34.04
C ALA A 193 -20.00 13.50 34.02
N GLN A 194 -21.30 13.36 34.18
CA GLN A 194 -22.21 14.47 34.33
C GLN A 194 -21.85 15.19 35.65
N ASP A 195 -21.03 16.23 35.55
CA ASP A 195 -20.92 17.22 36.61
C ASP A 195 -21.84 18.38 36.28
N THR A 196 -22.99 18.33 36.93
CA THR A 196 -23.87 19.50 37.10
C THR A 196 -23.27 20.36 38.20
N THR A 197 -22.62 21.47 37.84
CA THR A 197 -22.70 22.76 38.58
C THR A 197 -21.83 23.83 37.90
N ASP A 198 -22.50 24.96 37.66
CA ASP A 198 -22.06 26.36 37.55
C ASP A 198 -21.00 26.78 36.51
N GLY A 199 -21.56 27.48 35.56
CA GLY A 199 -21.11 28.55 34.70
C GLY A 199 -19.75 29.22 34.93
N LYS A 200 -18.80 28.90 34.01
CA LYS A 200 -17.91 29.88 33.36
C LYS A 200 -17.23 29.17 32.20
N GLN A 201 -17.62 29.55 30.99
CA GLN A 201 -16.94 29.11 29.78
C GLN A 201 -15.54 29.72 29.72
N ALA A 202 -14.51 28.90 29.91
CA ALA A 202 -13.16 29.19 29.44
C ALA A 202 -13.06 28.81 27.94
N PRO A 203 -12.27 29.51 27.11
CA PRO A 203 -12.12 29.19 25.69
C PRO A 203 -11.51 27.79 25.54
N ILE A 204 -12.22 26.90 24.87
CA ILE A 204 -11.71 25.58 24.50
C ILE A 204 -10.66 25.84 23.42
N GLU A 205 -9.39 25.63 23.73
CA GLU A 205 -8.35 25.48 22.72
C GLU A 205 -8.74 24.30 21.83
N LYS A 206 -9.10 24.61 20.58
CA LYS A 206 -9.32 23.57 19.55
C LYS A 206 -8.01 22.83 19.34
N THR A 207 -8.01 21.52 19.57
CA THR A 207 -6.86 20.68 19.22
C THR A 207 -6.64 20.73 17.71
N ASP A 208 -5.38 20.67 17.26
CA ASP A 208 -5.00 20.75 15.84
C ASP A 208 -5.73 19.72 14.97
N ASP A 209 -6.19 18.61 15.54
CA ASP A 209 -6.94 17.54 14.89
C ASP A 209 -8.38 17.96 14.52
N GLU A 210 -9.04 18.82 15.32
CA GLU A 210 -10.39 19.36 15.02
C GLU A 210 -10.32 20.44 13.92
N SER A 211 -9.23 21.22 13.87
CA SER A 211 -9.03 22.23 12.83
C SER A 211 -8.70 21.62 11.45
N GLU A 212 -8.05 20.45 11.41
CA GLU A 212 -7.83 19.70 10.17
C GLU A 212 -9.10 19.00 9.67
N GLN A 213 -9.95 18.50 10.57
CA GLN A 213 -11.24 17.90 10.21
C GLN A 213 -12.22 18.94 9.62
N GLU A 214 -12.21 20.19 10.08
CA GLU A 214 -13.01 21.27 9.49
C GLU A 214 -12.49 21.73 8.12
N LYS A 215 -11.17 21.75 7.90
CA LYS A 215 -10.55 22.07 6.60
C LYS A 215 -10.74 20.96 5.58
N ASP A 216 -10.79 19.70 6.02
CA ASP A 216 -11.05 18.55 5.15
C ASP A 216 -12.53 18.44 4.76
N ARG A 217 -13.45 19.01 5.58
CA ARG A 217 -14.91 19.09 5.28
C ARG A 217 -15.24 19.92 4.04
N SER A 218 -14.40 20.89 3.67
CA SER A 218 -14.62 21.77 2.52
C SER A 218 -13.98 21.29 1.22
N ARG A 219 -13.11 20.26 1.26
CA ARG A 219 -12.48 19.70 0.07
C ARG A 219 -13.37 18.60 -0.51
N LYS A 220 -13.77 18.76 -1.77
CA LYS A 220 -14.31 17.65 -2.56
C LYS A 220 -13.34 16.49 -2.45
N ILE A 221 -13.79 15.38 -1.84
CA ILE A 221 -13.00 14.19 -1.60
C ILE A 221 -12.57 13.66 -2.96
N SER A 222 -11.31 13.87 -3.34
CA SER A 222 -10.64 12.99 -4.28
C SER A 222 -10.25 11.75 -3.47
N PHE A 223 -11.11 10.75 -3.47
CA PHE A 223 -10.82 9.48 -2.82
C PHE A 223 -9.70 8.80 -3.61
N VAL A 224 -8.52 8.67 -3.01
CA VAL A 224 -7.40 7.90 -3.57
C VAL A 224 -7.36 6.59 -2.81
N GLY A 225 -8.09 5.59 -3.30
CA GLY A 225 -8.15 4.26 -2.69
C GLY A 225 -9.14 3.36 -3.44
N THR A 226 -9.14 2.07 -3.12
CA THR A 226 -10.08 1.12 -3.70
C THR A 226 -11.43 1.27 -3.02
N ALA A 227 -12.37 1.94 -3.66
CA ALA A 227 -13.70 2.28 -3.15
C ALA A 227 -14.52 1.09 -2.58
N GLN A 228 -14.16 -0.13 -2.94
CA GLN A 228 -14.93 -1.36 -2.73
C GLN A 228 -14.97 -1.85 -1.28
N TYR A 229 -14.04 -1.39 -0.42
CA TYR A 229 -13.90 -1.83 0.98
C TYR A 229 -14.24 -0.73 1.98
N VAL A 230 -14.62 0.44 1.49
CA VAL A 230 -14.94 1.60 2.33
C VAL A 230 -16.23 1.34 3.12
N SER A 231 -16.19 1.60 4.42
CA SER A 231 -17.36 1.42 5.27
C SER A 231 -18.42 2.52 5.02
N PRO A 232 -19.72 2.20 5.16
CA PRO A 232 -20.79 3.20 5.02
C PRO A 232 -20.69 4.33 6.03
N ASP A 233 -20.11 4.08 7.20
CA ASP A 233 -19.90 5.05 8.28
C ASP A 233 -18.99 6.17 7.81
N LEU A 234 -17.92 5.82 7.10
CA LEU A 234 -16.99 6.77 6.51
C LEU A 234 -17.65 7.59 5.39
N LEU A 235 -18.49 6.95 4.56
CA LEU A 235 -19.19 7.62 3.46
C LEU A 235 -20.26 8.60 3.93
N GLN A 236 -21.03 8.25 4.96
CA GLN A 236 -22.16 9.04 5.45
C GLN A 236 -21.74 10.07 6.50
N ASN A 237 -21.09 9.62 7.55
CA ASN A 237 -20.90 10.40 8.78
C ASN A 237 -19.45 10.79 9.02
N ARG A 238 -18.50 10.31 8.20
CA ARG A 238 -17.04 10.45 8.41
C ARG A 238 -16.59 9.96 9.79
N ILE A 239 -17.29 8.98 10.34
CA ILE A 239 -16.97 8.37 11.63
C ILE A 239 -16.05 7.19 11.38
N ASP A 240 -14.85 7.26 11.93
CA ASP A 240 -13.89 6.16 11.92
C ASP A 240 -13.93 5.45 13.27
N THR A 241 -14.40 4.22 13.29
CA THR A 241 -14.40 3.36 14.46
C THR A 241 -13.69 2.04 14.13
N ARG A 242 -13.40 1.26 15.17
CA ARG A 242 -12.90 -0.12 14.99
C ARG A 242 -13.83 -0.95 14.10
N ALA A 243 -15.13 -0.65 14.14
CA ALA A 243 -16.13 -1.34 13.31
C ALA A 243 -15.95 -1.05 11.80
N SER A 244 -15.26 0.01 11.40
CA SER A 244 -14.92 0.26 9.99
C SER A 244 -13.97 -0.82 9.43
N ASP A 245 -12.99 -1.25 10.22
CA ASP A 245 -12.08 -2.33 9.82
C ASP A 245 -12.81 -3.71 9.84
N LEU A 246 -13.82 -3.90 10.70
CA LEU A 246 -14.68 -5.11 10.70
C LEU A 246 -15.56 -5.20 9.44
N TRP A 247 -16.01 -4.06 8.89
CA TRP A 247 -16.65 -4.01 7.57
C TRP A 247 -15.70 -4.51 6.48
N ALA A 248 -14.47 -3.99 6.47
CA ALA A 248 -13.46 -4.41 5.51
C ALA A 248 -13.12 -5.91 5.64
N LEU A 249 -13.05 -6.45 6.87
CA LEU A 249 -12.91 -7.88 7.11
C LEU A 249 -14.03 -8.68 6.42
N GLY A 250 -15.30 -8.24 6.54
CA GLY A 250 -16.44 -8.86 5.85
C GLY A 250 -16.28 -8.86 4.33
N CYS A 251 -15.85 -7.72 3.74
CA CYS A 251 -15.58 -7.62 2.31
C CYS A 251 -14.45 -8.55 1.85
N ILE A 252 -13.39 -8.68 2.65
CA ILE A 252 -12.23 -9.54 2.35
C ILE A 252 -12.61 -11.01 2.43
N ILE A 253 -13.37 -11.44 3.46
CA ILE A 253 -13.87 -12.81 3.57
C ILE A 253 -14.75 -13.15 2.36
N TYR A 254 -15.69 -12.28 2.02
CA TYR A 254 -16.52 -12.45 0.83
C TYR A 254 -15.65 -12.64 -0.43
N GLN A 255 -14.66 -11.78 -0.63
CA GLN A 255 -13.80 -11.82 -1.82
C GLN A 255 -12.90 -13.06 -1.85
N MET A 256 -12.34 -13.49 -0.74
CA MET A 256 -11.54 -14.73 -0.69
C MET A 256 -12.35 -15.93 -1.20
N ILE A 257 -13.63 -16.00 -0.85
CA ILE A 257 -14.50 -17.13 -1.19
C ILE A 257 -15.12 -16.98 -2.58
N SER A 258 -15.54 -15.77 -2.98
CA SER A 258 -16.21 -15.53 -4.27
C SER A 258 -15.25 -15.14 -5.39
N GLY A 259 -14.02 -14.72 -5.08
CA GLY A 259 -13.04 -14.19 -6.02
C GLY A 259 -13.19 -12.71 -6.35
N LEU A 260 -14.31 -12.09 -6.02
CA LEU A 260 -14.63 -10.69 -6.33
C LEU A 260 -15.15 -9.97 -5.07
N PRO A 261 -14.89 -8.67 -4.90
CA PRO A 261 -15.44 -7.92 -3.78
C PRO A 261 -16.98 -7.79 -3.88
N PRO A 262 -17.69 -7.68 -2.74
CA PRO A 262 -19.16 -7.64 -2.73
C PRO A 262 -19.72 -6.41 -3.45
N PHE A 263 -19.07 -5.27 -3.32
CA PHE A 263 -19.52 -4.02 -3.92
C PHE A 263 -18.61 -3.66 -5.10
N ARG A 264 -19.08 -3.93 -6.32
CA ARG A 264 -18.35 -3.67 -7.55
C ARG A 264 -19.21 -2.93 -8.55
N ALA A 265 -18.68 -1.83 -9.09
CA ALA A 265 -19.31 -1.03 -10.15
C ALA A 265 -18.23 -0.42 -11.08
N PRO A 266 -18.62 0.10 -12.26
CA PRO A 266 -17.68 0.70 -13.22
C PRO A 266 -16.93 1.93 -12.71
N ASN A 267 -17.45 2.63 -11.71
CA ASN A 267 -16.80 3.80 -11.11
C ASN A 267 -17.05 3.87 -9.59
N GLU A 268 -16.28 4.71 -8.91
CA GLU A 268 -16.34 4.90 -7.44
C GLU A 268 -17.71 5.36 -6.96
N PHE A 269 -18.34 6.30 -7.65
CA PHE A 269 -19.66 6.83 -7.27
C PHE A 269 -20.73 5.73 -7.23
N LEU A 270 -20.78 4.89 -8.27
CA LEU A 270 -21.72 3.77 -8.30
C LEU A 270 -21.38 2.71 -7.26
N THR A 271 -20.08 2.48 -6.97
CA THR A 271 -19.65 1.59 -5.89
C THR A 271 -20.14 2.10 -4.54
N PHE A 272 -20.00 3.40 -4.26
CA PHE A 272 -20.53 4.01 -3.03
C PHE A 272 -22.06 3.91 -2.93
N GLN A 273 -22.78 4.09 -4.05
CA GLN A 273 -24.22 3.88 -4.04
C GLN A 273 -24.61 2.43 -3.71
N LYS A 274 -23.89 1.44 -4.24
CA LYS A 274 -24.11 0.03 -3.91
C LYS A 274 -23.87 -0.24 -2.43
N ILE A 275 -22.77 0.29 -1.86
CA ILE A 275 -22.47 0.19 -0.43
C ILE A 275 -23.62 0.73 0.42
N LEU A 276 -24.06 1.96 0.13
CA LEU A 276 -25.11 2.64 0.89
C LEU A 276 -26.49 1.98 0.76
N LYS A 277 -26.72 1.26 -0.33
CA LYS A 277 -27.97 0.49 -0.57
C LYS A 277 -27.88 -0.97 -0.15
N MET A 278 -26.70 -1.44 0.28
CA MET A 278 -26.42 -2.86 0.52
C MET A 278 -26.72 -3.72 -0.73
N ASP A 279 -26.42 -3.18 -1.92
CA ASP A 279 -26.68 -3.82 -3.20
C ASP A 279 -25.53 -4.78 -3.56
N TYR A 280 -25.58 -6.00 -3.01
CA TYR A 280 -24.69 -7.11 -3.32
C TYR A 280 -25.42 -8.43 -3.19
N GLU A 281 -24.94 -9.47 -3.86
CA GLU A 281 -25.54 -10.79 -3.92
C GLU A 281 -24.48 -11.85 -3.66
N PHE A 282 -24.87 -12.96 -3.05
CA PHE A 282 -24.01 -14.13 -2.89
C PHE A 282 -24.12 -15.03 -4.12
N PRO A 283 -22.99 -15.50 -4.69
CA PRO A 283 -23.05 -16.50 -5.74
C PRO A 283 -23.68 -17.81 -5.24
N GLU A 284 -24.26 -18.54 -6.18
CA GLU A 284 -24.82 -19.86 -5.88
C GLU A 284 -23.73 -20.80 -5.30
N GLY A 285 -24.07 -21.52 -4.24
CA GLY A 285 -23.14 -22.41 -3.55
C GLY A 285 -22.21 -21.71 -2.56
N PHE A 286 -22.39 -20.41 -2.29
CA PHE A 286 -21.61 -19.73 -1.24
C PHE A 286 -21.86 -20.41 0.12
N PRO A 287 -20.80 -20.74 0.91
CA PRO A 287 -20.94 -21.51 2.17
C PRO A 287 -21.83 -20.79 3.17
N ALA A 288 -22.78 -21.53 3.77
CA ALA A 288 -23.81 -20.95 4.64
C ALA A 288 -23.22 -20.21 5.86
N ASP A 289 -22.24 -20.81 6.55
CA ASP A 289 -21.59 -20.17 7.71
C ASP A 289 -20.80 -18.92 7.33
N ALA A 290 -20.14 -18.91 6.16
CA ALA A 290 -19.43 -17.74 5.65
C ALA A 290 -20.41 -16.62 5.25
N LYS A 291 -21.54 -16.98 4.63
CA LYS A 291 -22.61 -16.05 4.29
C LYS A 291 -23.17 -15.37 5.54
N ASP A 292 -23.51 -16.13 6.55
CA ASP A 292 -24.05 -15.62 7.83
C ASP A 292 -23.06 -14.66 8.52
N LEU A 293 -21.75 -15.01 8.53
CA LEU A 293 -20.72 -14.12 9.07
C LEU A 293 -20.60 -12.81 8.27
N VAL A 294 -20.56 -12.90 6.94
CA VAL A 294 -20.47 -11.72 6.08
C VAL A 294 -21.69 -10.81 6.25
N GLU A 295 -22.91 -11.36 6.30
CA GLU A 295 -24.14 -10.60 6.54
C GLU A 295 -24.14 -9.88 7.89
N LYS A 296 -23.52 -10.47 8.92
CA LYS A 296 -23.36 -9.86 10.26
C LYS A 296 -22.24 -8.81 10.33
N LEU A 297 -21.25 -8.89 9.47
CA LEU A 297 -20.18 -7.89 9.36
C LEU A 297 -20.55 -6.74 8.41
N LEU A 298 -21.25 -7.01 7.31
CA LEU A 298 -21.71 -6.00 6.36
C LEU A 298 -23.07 -5.43 6.78
N VAL A 299 -23.08 -4.64 7.85
CA VAL A 299 -24.26 -3.96 8.39
C VAL A 299 -24.07 -2.46 8.31
N LEU A 300 -25.06 -1.70 7.81
CA LEU A 300 -24.98 -0.24 7.65
C LEU A 300 -24.72 0.48 8.98
N ASP A 301 -25.47 0.10 10.02
CA ASP A 301 -25.29 0.63 11.36
C ASP A 301 -24.07 0.01 12.03
N HIS A 302 -23.00 0.77 12.15
CA HIS A 302 -21.74 0.28 12.72
C HIS A 302 -21.89 -0.28 14.15
N SER A 303 -22.86 0.23 14.94
CA SER A 303 -23.10 -0.24 16.31
C SER A 303 -23.75 -1.62 16.37
N LYS A 304 -24.39 -2.08 15.29
CA LYS A 304 -25.02 -3.39 15.14
C LYS A 304 -24.13 -4.42 14.45
N ARG A 305 -22.97 -3.99 13.96
CA ARG A 305 -22.01 -4.87 13.29
C ARG A 305 -21.43 -5.87 14.28
N LEU A 306 -21.29 -7.13 13.89
CA LEU A 306 -20.74 -8.17 14.76
C LEU A 306 -19.35 -7.76 15.25
N GLY A 307 -19.10 -7.89 16.56
CA GLY A 307 -17.86 -7.44 17.19
C GLY A 307 -17.85 -5.98 17.64
N ALA A 308 -18.77 -5.14 17.15
CA ALA A 308 -18.75 -3.69 17.48
C ALA A 308 -18.96 -3.42 18.97
N ASN A 309 -19.69 -4.28 19.65
CA ASN A 309 -20.04 -4.17 21.08
C ASN A 309 -19.22 -5.14 21.96
N ASP A 310 -18.24 -5.84 21.41
CA ASP A 310 -17.40 -6.73 22.21
C ASP A 310 -16.48 -5.89 23.12
N GLU A 311 -16.53 -6.18 24.40
CA GLU A 311 -15.69 -5.54 25.40
C GLU A 311 -14.31 -6.16 25.45
N GLY A 312 -13.28 -5.32 25.65
CA GLY A 312 -11.89 -5.75 25.80
C GLY A 312 -11.09 -5.79 24.48
N ARG A 313 -10.12 -6.73 24.43
CA ARG A 313 -9.16 -6.80 23.32
C ARG A 313 -9.50 -7.88 22.28
N VAL A 314 -10.50 -8.68 22.53
CA VAL A 314 -10.85 -9.88 21.74
C VAL A 314 -12.28 -9.77 21.23
N TYR A 315 -12.48 -10.00 19.95
CA TYR A 315 -13.81 -10.07 19.32
C TYR A 315 -14.46 -11.44 19.54
N LYS A 316 -14.93 -11.67 20.77
CA LYS A 316 -15.51 -12.97 21.18
C LYS A 316 -16.69 -13.38 20.33
N SER A 317 -17.57 -12.43 19.97
CA SER A 317 -18.74 -12.71 19.14
C SER A 317 -18.34 -13.19 17.74
N ILE A 318 -17.23 -12.68 17.18
CA ILE A 318 -16.72 -13.11 15.89
C ILE A 318 -15.99 -14.44 16.02
N ARG A 319 -15.10 -14.61 17.02
CA ARG A 319 -14.36 -15.88 17.22
C ARG A 319 -15.28 -17.08 17.45
N ASN A 320 -16.41 -16.88 18.15
CA ASN A 320 -17.37 -17.91 18.41
C ASN A 320 -18.36 -18.17 17.25
N HIS A 321 -18.21 -17.47 16.14
CA HIS A 321 -19.08 -17.69 14.99
C HIS A 321 -18.81 -19.06 14.34
N PRO A 322 -19.85 -19.81 13.89
CA PRO A 322 -19.70 -21.15 13.29
C PRO A 322 -18.67 -21.22 12.15
N PHE A 323 -18.51 -20.15 11.38
CA PHE A 323 -17.50 -20.07 10.33
C PHE A 323 -16.08 -20.38 10.85
N PHE A 324 -15.77 -20.01 12.07
CA PHE A 324 -14.44 -20.22 12.67
C PHE A 324 -14.33 -21.52 13.48
N ASN A 325 -15.33 -22.41 13.43
CA ASN A 325 -15.24 -23.69 14.10
C ASN A 325 -13.99 -24.47 13.67
N GLY A 326 -13.24 -24.96 14.68
CA GLY A 326 -12.01 -25.72 14.48
C GLY A 326 -10.73 -24.87 14.36
N ILE A 327 -10.81 -23.55 14.49
CA ILE A 327 -9.61 -22.68 14.55
C ILE A 327 -8.99 -22.78 15.95
N ASP A 328 -7.70 -23.07 15.99
CA ASP A 328 -6.86 -22.96 17.19
C ASP A 328 -6.30 -21.53 17.28
N TRP A 329 -6.99 -20.67 18.02
CA TRP A 329 -6.68 -19.26 18.14
C TRP A 329 -5.36 -18.96 18.85
N GLU A 330 -4.88 -19.88 19.70
CA GLU A 330 -3.66 -19.68 20.48
C GLU A 330 -2.41 -19.99 19.65
N ASN A 331 -2.47 -21.00 18.80
CA ASN A 331 -1.31 -21.50 18.06
C ASN A 331 -1.39 -21.29 16.55
N ILE A 332 -2.31 -20.46 16.05
CA ILE A 332 -2.51 -20.28 14.59
C ILE A 332 -1.24 -19.79 13.87
N TRP A 333 -0.47 -18.92 14.53
CA TRP A 333 0.78 -18.38 13.97
C TRP A 333 1.94 -19.39 13.95
N GLU A 334 1.81 -20.50 14.66
CA GLU A 334 2.77 -21.61 14.67
C GLU A 334 2.38 -22.74 13.71
N GLN A 335 1.13 -22.72 13.22
CA GLN A 335 0.64 -23.69 12.24
C GLN A 335 1.22 -23.39 10.86
N THR A 336 1.41 -24.44 10.06
CA THR A 336 1.71 -24.24 8.64
C THR A 336 0.45 -23.76 7.92
N PRO A 337 0.44 -22.58 7.29
CA PRO A 337 -0.71 -22.09 6.53
C PRO A 337 -1.12 -23.08 5.43
N PRO A 338 -2.42 -23.21 5.16
CA PRO A 338 -2.90 -24.10 4.12
C PRO A 338 -2.41 -23.65 2.75
N THR A 339 -2.05 -24.63 1.90
CA THR A 339 -1.55 -24.33 0.55
C THR A 339 -2.64 -23.66 -0.28
N ILE A 340 -2.32 -22.50 -0.85
CA ILE A 340 -3.18 -21.85 -1.84
C ILE A 340 -2.92 -22.53 -3.17
N CYS A 341 -3.78 -23.48 -3.56
CA CYS A 341 -3.63 -24.21 -4.81
C CYS A 341 -4.22 -23.37 -5.96
N PRO A 342 -3.46 -23.14 -7.06
CA PRO A 342 -4.04 -22.58 -8.27
C PRO A 342 -5.04 -23.60 -8.85
N TYR A 343 -6.20 -23.13 -9.29
CA TYR A 343 -7.26 -23.94 -9.88
C TYR A 343 -6.83 -24.69 -11.14
N LEU A 344 -5.77 -24.24 -11.81
CA LEU A 344 -5.19 -24.90 -12.98
C LEU A 344 -3.75 -25.34 -12.68
N PRO A 345 -3.42 -26.65 -12.83
CA PRO A 345 -2.04 -27.12 -12.76
C PRO A 345 -1.25 -26.49 -13.91
N GLY A 346 -0.20 -25.73 -13.62
CA GLY A 346 0.67 -25.07 -14.60
C GLY A 346 0.84 -23.56 -14.42
N GLY A 347 0.22 -22.96 -13.40
CA GLY A 347 0.56 -21.60 -12.98
C GLY A 347 2.00 -21.56 -12.50
N TYR A 348 2.86 -20.87 -13.26
CA TYR A 348 4.28 -20.70 -12.93
C TYR A 348 4.41 -20.16 -11.50
N LEU A 349 5.21 -20.87 -10.69
CA LEU A 349 5.78 -20.28 -9.49
C LEU A 349 6.58 -19.07 -9.98
N GLU A 350 6.17 -17.87 -9.59
CA GLU A 350 7.00 -16.70 -9.85
C GLU A 350 8.37 -16.96 -9.20
N GLU A 351 9.43 -16.73 -9.97
CA GLU A 351 10.78 -16.80 -9.43
C GLU A 351 10.86 -15.89 -8.21
N LYS A 352 11.29 -16.41 -7.07
CA LYS A 352 11.55 -15.63 -5.88
C LYS A 352 12.59 -14.57 -6.23
N TYR A 353 12.16 -13.33 -6.22
CA TYR A 353 13.06 -12.22 -6.51
C TYR A 353 14.04 -12.04 -5.35
N THR A 354 15.33 -12.07 -5.67
CA THR A 354 16.41 -11.70 -4.78
C THR A 354 17.10 -10.45 -5.31
N VAL A 355 17.71 -9.68 -4.42
CA VAL A 355 18.51 -8.52 -4.83
C VAL A 355 19.83 -9.03 -5.43
N PRO A 356 20.15 -8.70 -6.70
CA PRO A 356 21.42 -9.11 -7.31
C PRO A 356 22.62 -8.50 -6.59
N ASP A 357 23.63 -9.28 -6.31
CA ASP A 357 24.82 -8.85 -5.56
C ASP A 357 25.74 -7.90 -6.33
N HIS A 358 25.56 -7.78 -7.65
CA HIS A 358 26.36 -6.93 -8.52
C HIS A 358 25.90 -5.47 -8.60
N LEU A 359 24.81 -5.11 -7.89
CA LEU A 359 24.33 -3.73 -7.85
C LEU A 359 25.11 -2.90 -6.83
N GLU A 360 25.37 -1.63 -7.17
CA GLU A 360 26.04 -0.70 -6.27
C GLU A 360 25.10 -0.23 -5.14
N PRO A 361 25.64 0.04 -3.94
CA PRO A 361 24.87 0.60 -2.82
C PRO A 361 24.29 1.99 -3.14
N GLY A 362 23.07 2.23 -2.71
CA GLY A 362 22.33 3.48 -2.93
C GLY A 362 21.27 3.35 -4.02
N LEU A 363 20.52 4.44 -4.23
CA LEU A 363 19.55 4.53 -5.32
C LEU A 363 20.28 4.70 -6.65
N GLY A 364 20.16 3.73 -7.52
CA GLY A 364 20.71 3.79 -8.88
C GLY A 364 19.91 4.74 -9.77
N LYS A 365 20.48 5.10 -10.93
CA LYS A 365 19.86 6.02 -11.88
C LYS A 365 18.43 5.61 -12.30
N ASN A 366 18.18 4.32 -12.48
CA ASN A 366 16.85 3.84 -12.88
C ASN A 366 15.81 4.00 -11.76
N GLN A 367 16.19 3.81 -10.50
CA GLN A 367 15.32 4.03 -9.35
C GLN A 367 15.05 5.53 -9.15
N LEU A 368 16.05 6.40 -9.35
CA LEU A 368 15.89 7.85 -9.29
C LEU A 368 14.95 8.39 -10.39
N VAL A 369 15.09 7.90 -11.63
CA VAL A 369 14.17 8.24 -12.72
C VAL A 369 12.74 7.87 -12.35
N ARG A 370 12.53 6.71 -11.74
CA ARG A 370 11.21 6.24 -11.31
C ARG A 370 10.60 7.14 -10.24
N LEU A 371 11.38 7.57 -9.26
CA LEU A 371 10.93 8.50 -8.22
C LEU A 371 10.54 9.86 -8.79
N TRP A 372 11.25 10.33 -9.83
CA TRP A 372 10.91 11.56 -10.53
C TRP A 372 9.64 11.44 -11.38
N GLU A 373 9.43 10.30 -12.05
CA GLU A 373 8.19 10.03 -12.79
C GLU A 373 6.97 10.04 -11.86
N PHE A 374 7.14 9.57 -10.64
CA PHE A 374 6.10 9.60 -9.61
C PHE A 374 5.71 11.03 -9.20
N ASP A 375 6.67 11.93 -9.00
CA ASP A 375 6.41 13.35 -8.67
C ASP A 375 5.65 14.08 -9.80
N LEU A 376 5.86 13.67 -11.04
CA LEU A 376 5.15 14.20 -12.22
C LEU A 376 3.70 13.70 -12.33
N SER A 377 3.43 12.45 -11.95
CA SER A 377 2.13 11.79 -12.19
C SER A 377 1.03 12.21 -11.20
N THR A 378 1.39 12.72 -10.02
CA THR A 378 0.45 13.06 -8.94
C THR A 378 0.10 14.54 -8.84
N SER A 379 0.76 15.40 -9.63
CA SER A 379 0.44 16.83 -9.67
C SER A 379 -0.83 17.08 -10.46
N ARG A 380 -1.85 17.67 -9.86
CA ARG A 380 -2.96 18.29 -10.59
C ARG A 380 -2.38 19.29 -11.59
N GLY A 381 -2.39 18.89 -12.87
CA GLY A 381 -1.84 19.66 -13.97
C GLY A 381 -0.42 19.25 -14.34
N ILE A 382 -0.29 18.01 -14.87
CA ILE A 382 0.91 17.55 -15.59
C ILE A 382 1.39 18.62 -16.59
N LEU A 383 0.50 19.50 -17.03
CA LEU A 383 0.77 20.61 -17.94
C LEU A 383 1.05 21.96 -17.25
N ASN A 384 0.79 22.10 -15.94
CA ASN A 384 1.02 23.35 -15.19
C ASN A 384 2.44 23.43 -14.59
N ILE A 385 3.44 23.24 -15.41
CA ILE A 385 4.85 23.37 -15.03
C ILE A 385 5.29 24.82 -15.31
N THR A 386 5.93 25.46 -14.32
CA THR A 386 6.46 26.81 -14.55
C THR A 386 7.54 26.80 -15.64
N PRO A 387 7.73 27.90 -16.40
CA PRO A 387 8.73 27.95 -17.46
C PRO A 387 10.15 27.62 -16.98
N GLU A 388 10.51 28.01 -15.75
CA GLU A 388 11.81 27.73 -15.14
C GLU A 388 11.96 26.25 -14.80
N GLU A 389 10.95 25.66 -14.20
CA GLU A 389 10.91 24.23 -13.89
C GLU A 389 10.95 23.38 -15.16
N ARG A 390 10.20 23.79 -16.22
CA ARG A 390 10.23 23.12 -17.52
C ARG A 390 11.63 23.14 -18.13
N ARG A 391 12.31 24.30 -18.08
CA ARG A 391 13.67 24.42 -18.60
C ARG A 391 14.63 23.51 -17.85
N ARG A 392 14.62 23.54 -16.52
CA ARG A 392 15.48 22.69 -15.68
C ARG A 392 15.29 21.20 -15.98
N ARG A 393 14.02 20.75 -16.08
CA ARG A 393 13.71 19.35 -16.39
C ARG A 393 14.13 18.95 -17.80
N LEU A 394 13.97 19.84 -18.76
CA LEU A 394 14.37 19.60 -20.14
C LEU A 394 15.90 19.48 -20.27
N GLU A 395 16.66 20.32 -19.57
CA GLU A 395 18.12 20.24 -19.51
C GLU A 395 18.58 18.92 -18.87
N ALA A 396 17.96 18.51 -17.77
CA ALA A 396 18.23 17.21 -17.14
C ALA A 396 17.87 16.04 -18.06
N GLN A 397 16.71 16.08 -18.71
CA GLN A 397 16.27 15.07 -19.67
C GLN A 397 17.24 14.97 -20.86
N ALA A 398 17.70 16.11 -21.41
CA ALA A 398 18.64 16.12 -22.53
C ALA A 398 19.99 15.48 -22.17
N ARG A 399 20.43 15.65 -20.92
CA ARG A 399 21.69 15.09 -20.43
C ARG A 399 21.61 13.62 -20.09
N ASP A 400 20.52 13.20 -19.41
CA ASP A 400 20.45 11.91 -18.70
C ASP A 400 19.49 10.89 -19.35
N ASN A 401 18.61 11.33 -20.28
CA ASN A 401 17.61 10.47 -20.89
C ASN A 401 17.88 10.20 -22.38
N LYS A 402 18.31 9.01 -22.73
CA LYS A 402 18.62 8.59 -24.10
C LYS A 402 17.45 8.70 -25.08
N TRP A 403 16.20 8.79 -24.59
CA TRP A 403 15.01 8.92 -25.42
C TRP A 403 14.71 10.37 -25.82
N HIS A 404 15.40 11.33 -25.22
CA HIS A 404 15.25 12.75 -25.53
C HIS A 404 15.38 13.07 -27.03
N GLN A 405 16.27 12.37 -27.73
CA GLN A 405 16.51 12.55 -29.17
C GLN A 405 15.29 12.26 -30.06
N PHE A 406 14.23 11.62 -29.54
CA PHE A 406 13.04 11.24 -30.31
C PHE A 406 11.84 12.13 -30.05
N VAL A 407 11.94 13.12 -29.19
CA VAL A 407 10.80 13.93 -28.73
C VAL A 407 10.88 15.41 -29.10
N ASP A 408 11.69 15.76 -30.10
CA ASP A 408 11.80 17.09 -30.70
C ASP A 408 11.96 18.24 -29.67
N GLY A 409 12.69 18.00 -28.57
CA GLY A 409 12.88 18.98 -27.50
C GLY A 409 11.70 19.14 -26.55
N GLU A 410 10.70 18.26 -26.63
CA GLU A 410 9.59 18.22 -25.67
C GLU A 410 9.97 17.48 -24.38
N LEU A 411 9.33 17.86 -23.28
CA LEU A 411 9.50 17.16 -22.02
C LEU A 411 8.71 15.84 -22.04
N ILE A 412 9.38 14.74 -21.72
CA ILE A 412 8.75 13.42 -21.55
C ILE A 412 8.01 13.41 -20.20
N LEU A 413 6.70 13.23 -20.26
CA LEU A 413 5.82 13.11 -19.09
C LEU A 413 5.76 11.68 -18.56
N LYS A 414 5.76 10.70 -19.49
CA LYS A 414 5.80 9.28 -19.15
C LYS A 414 6.52 8.50 -20.23
N GLN A 415 7.29 7.51 -19.80
CA GLN A 415 7.96 6.56 -20.67
C GLN A 415 7.85 5.14 -20.11
N GLY A 416 7.80 4.14 -20.99
CA GLY A 416 7.74 2.76 -20.56
C GLY A 416 7.80 1.78 -21.73
N MET A 417 8.30 0.57 -21.44
CA MET A 417 8.34 -0.51 -22.42
C MET A 417 6.95 -1.13 -22.56
N VAL A 418 6.45 -1.20 -23.79
CA VAL A 418 5.18 -1.85 -24.11
C VAL A 418 5.33 -2.81 -25.28
N ASP A 419 4.55 -3.87 -25.29
CA ASP A 419 4.42 -4.78 -26.43
C ASP A 419 3.23 -4.32 -27.28
N LYS A 420 3.52 -3.69 -28.42
CA LYS A 420 2.52 -3.20 -29.37
C LYS A 420 2.08 -4.33 -30.29
N ARG A 421 0.81 -4.74 -30.22
CA ARG A 421 0.24 -5.82 -31.01
C ARG A 421 -0.28 -5.34 -32.39
N LYS A 422 -0.05 -6.17 -33.39
CA LYS A 422 -0.64 -6.06 -34.73
C LYS A 422 -0.98 -7.48 -35.21
N GLY A 423 -2.25 -7.84 -35.11
CA GLY A 423 -2.70 -9.21 -35.37
C GLY A 423 -2.08 -10.19 -34.37
N LEU A 424 -1.51 -11.28 -34.85
CA LEU A 424 -0.87 -12.32 -34.05
C LEU A 424 0.54 -11.94 -33.53
N PHE A 425 1.11 -10.83 -33.98
CA PHE A 425 2.47 -10.43 -33.65
C PHE A 425 2.50 -9.30 -32.63
N ALA A 426 3.36 -9.44 -31.64
CA ALA A 426 3.72 -8.38 -30.69
C ALA A 426 5.13 -7.86 -30.99
N ARG A 427 5.34 -6.56 -30.87
CA ARG A 427 6.66 -5.93 -31.02
C ARG A 427 6.92 -5.02 -29.85
N ARG A 428 8.04 -5.26 -29.17
CA ARG A 428 8.47 -4.40 -28.06
C ARG A 428 8.78 -3.00 -28.55
N ARG A 429 8.27 -2.00 -27.83
CA ARG A 429 8.45 -0.57 -28.12
C ARG A 429 8.65 0.20 -26.82
N MET A 430 9.48 1.24 -26.88
CA MET A 430 9.47 2.30 -25.88
C MET A 430 8.36 3.27 -26.23
N LEU A 431 7.37 3.41 -25.36
CA LEU A 431 6.29 4.39 -25.48
C LEU A 431 6.68 5.66 -24.71
N LEU A 432 6.51 6.82 -25.35
CA LEU A 432 6.89 8.13 -24.82
C LEU A 432 5.71 9.08 -24.94
N LEU A 433 5.22 9.59 -23.81
CA LEU A 433 4.21 10.65 -23.77
C LEU A 433 4.90 11.98 -23.42
N THR A 434 4.59 13.04 -24.16
CA THR A 434 5.25 14.34 -24.03
C THR A 434 4.30 15.48 -23.72
N THR A 435 4.87 16.63 -23.36
CA THR A 435 4.12 17.87 -23.07
C THR A 435 3.46 18.50 -24.30
N GLY A 436 3.83 18.09 -25.52
CA GLY A 436 3.39 18.69 -26.77
C GLY A 436 2.01 18.35 -27.35
N PRO A 437 1.02 17.75 -26.71
CA PRO A 437 0.93 16.38 -26.25
C PRO A 437 1.09 15.38 -27.41
N ARG A 438 2.07 14.55 -27.35
CA ARG A 438 2.40 13.55 -28.39
C ARG A 438 2.70 12.19 -27.77
N LEU A 439 2.38 11.12 -28.47
CA LEU A 439 2.57 9.76 -28.01
C LEU A 439 3.40 8.96 -29.02
N PHE A 440 4.70 8.91 -28.80
CA PHE A 440 5.64 8.23 -29.68
C PHE A 440 5.87 6.79 -29.30
N TYR A 441 6.22 5.93 -30.27
CA TYR A 441 6.76 4.61 -30.02
C TYR A 441 8.05 4.36 -30.79
N VAL A 442 9.11 4.02 -30.05
CA VAL A 442 10.48 3.85 -30.51
C VAL A 442 10.86 2.37 -30.46
N ASP A 443 11.67 1.92 -31.42
CA ASP A 443 12.30 0.62 -31.36
C ASP A 443 13.47 0.67 -30.37
N PRO A 444 13.40 -0.04 -29.23
CA PRO A 444 14.41 0.11 -28.18
C PRO A 444 15.75 -0.56 -28.49
N VAL A 445 15.76 -1.50 -29.44
CA VAL A 445 16.97 -2.23 -29.85
C VAL A 445 17.73 -1.43 -30.92
N ASN A 446 17.02 -1.01 -31.97
CA ASN A 446 17.65 -0.31 -33.10
C ASN A 446 17.70 1.20 -32.90
N MET A 447 17.15 1.73 -31.78
CA MET A 447 17.07 3.17 -31.47
C MET A 447 16.49 3.97 -32.66
N VAL A 448 15.33 3.56 -33.16
CA VAL A 448 14.65 4.18 -34.31
C VAL A 448 13.20 4.50 -33.95
N LEU A 449 12.79 5.73 -34.22
CA LEU A 449 11.39 6.15 -34.12
C LEU A 449 10.56 5.33 -35.13
N LYS A 450 9.54 4.61 -34.67
CA LYS A 450 8.67 3.77 -35.49
C LYS A 450 7.33 4.41 -35.80
N GLY A 451 7.02 5.50 -35.14
CA GLY A 451 5.83 6.28 -35.40
C GLY A 451 5.24 6.92 -34.16
N GLU A 452 4.11 7.53 -34.36
CA GLU A 452 3.35 8.26 -33.37
C GLU A 452 1.91 7.73 -33.34
N ILE A 453 1.29 7.71 -32.18
CA ILE A 453 -0.15 7.50 -32.03
C ILE A 453 -0.81 8.86 -32.18
N PRO A 454 -1.69 9.07 -33.19
CA PRO A 454 -2.31 10.35 -33.43
C PRO A 454 -3.05 10.87 -32.19
N TRP A 455 -2.74 12.11 -31.82
CA TRP A 455 -3.38 12.80 -30.72
C TRP A 455 -4.54 13.65 -31.21
N SER A 456 -5.71 13.54 -30.56
CA SER A 456 -6.91 14.30 -30.91
C SER A 456 -7.86 14.41 -29.71
N PRO A 457 -8.84 15.33 -29.72
CA PRO A 457 -9.90 15.38 -28.69
C PRO A 457 -10.65 14.05 -28.53
N ASP A 458 -10.85 13.34 -29.62
CA ASP A 458 -11.59 12.05 -29.66
C ASP A 458 -10.74 10.85 -29.21
N LEU A 459 -9.46 11.07 -28.83
CA LEU A 459 -8.63 10.01 -28.31
C LEU A 459 -9.23 9.49 -26.99
N ARG A 460 -9.44 8.18 -26.91
CA ARG A 460 -9.94 7.50 -25.71
C ARG A 460 -8.98 6.40 -25.30
N VAL A 461 -8.85 6.20 -24.02
CA VAL A 461 -8.01 5.15 -23.45
C VAL A 461 -8.84 4.22 -22.58
N GLU A 462 -8.60 2.93 -22.70
CA GLU A 462 -9.31 1.90 -21.96
C GLU A 462 -8.32 0.84 -21.47
N ALA A 463 -8.31 0.58 -20.16
CA ALA A 463 -7.58 -0.56 -19.62
C ALA A 463 -8.47 -1.80 -19.67
N LYS A 464 -8.01 -2.84 -20.36
CA LYS A 464 -8.67 -4.16 -20.38
C LYS A 464 -8.38 -4.94 -19.10
N ASN A 465 -7.16 -4.82 -18.60
CA ASN A 465 -6.68 -5.39 -17.35
C ASN A 465 -5.40 -4.63 -16.91
N PHE A 466 -4.72 -5.09 -15.88
CA PHE A 466 -3.51 -4.45 -15.37
C PHE A 466 -2.36 -4.38 -16.38
N ARG A 467 -2.32 -5.27 -17.39
CA ARG A 467 -1.26 -5.35 -18.39
C ARG A 467 -1.64 -4.74 -19.73
N ILE A 468 -2.92 -4.82 -20.11
CA ILE A 468 -3.40 -4.49 -21.45
C ILE A 468 -4.23 -3.22 -21.41
N PHE A 469 -3.86 -2.28 -22.25
CA PHE A 469 -4.64 -1.08 -22.49
C PHE A 469 -4.76 -0.78 -23.97
N LEU A 470 -5.84 -0.10 -24.31
CA LEU A 470 -6.19 0.30 -25.67
C LEU A 470 -6.12 1.82 -25.76
N VAL A 471 -5.55 2.30 -26.86
CA VAL A 471 -5.61 3.70 -27.25
C VAL A 471 -6.44 3.78 -28.54
N HIS A 472 -7.65 4.29 -28.41
CA HIS A 472 -8.59 4.50 -29.50
C HIS A 472 -8.33 5.87 -30.13
N THR A 473 -8.14 5.88 -31.43
CA THR A 473 -8.07 7.09 -32.24
C THR A 473 -9.17 7.04 -33.30
N PRO A 474 -9.56 8.14 -33.93
CA PRO A 474 -10.61 8.11 -34.97
C PRO A 474 -10.38 7.07 -36.08
N ASN A 475 -9.12 6.81 -36.41
CA ASN A 475 -8.76 5.93 -37.51
C ASN A 475 -8.51 4.47 -37.13
N ARG A 476 -8.14 4.18 -35.87
CA ARG A 476 -7.87 2.82 -35.40
C ARG A 476 -7.66 2.72 -33.90
N THR A 477 -7.73 1.49 -33.40
CA THR A 477 -7.36 1.15 -32.00
C THR A 477 -5.95 0.57 -31.95
N TYR A 478 -5.14 1.08 -31.04
CA TYR A 478 -3.82 0.55 -30.70
C TYR A 478 -3.95 -0.38 -29.50
N TYR A 479 -3.48 -1.61 -29.68
CA TYR A 479 -3.42 -2.60 -28.60
C TYR A 479 -2.03 -2.63 -28.01
N LEU A 480 -1.90 -2.28 -26.72
CA LEU A 480 -0.65 -2.13 -26.00
C LEU A 480 -0.68 -2.99 -24.75
N GLU A 481 0.39 -3.72 -24.51
CA GLU A 481 0.57 -4.55 -23.33
C GLU A 481 1.80 -4.06 -22.57
N ASP A 482 1.62 -3.64 -21.32
CA ASP A 482 2.71 -3.28 -20.42
C ASP A 482 3.17 -4.52 -19.65
N PRO A 483 4.39 -5.00 -19.86
CA PRO A 483 4.90 -6.20 -19.17
C PRO A 483 5.00 -6.03 -17.65
N LEU A 484 5.05 -4.78 -17.17
CA LEU A 484 5.19 -4.43 -15.77
C LEU A 484 3.84 -4.19 -15.07
N SER A 485 2.72 -4.41 -15.78
CA SER A 485 1.36 -4.29 -15.26
C SER A 485 0.91 -2.86 -14.88
N PHE A 486 1.42 -1.83 -15.59
CA PHE A 486 1.05 -0.43 -15.39
C PHE A 486 0.02 0.11 -16.40
N ALA A 487 -0.81 -0.77 -17.00
CA ALA A 487 -1.81 -0.36 -17.97
C ALA A 487 -2.79 0.72 -17.44
N LEU A 488 -3.20 0.60 -16.17
CA LEU A 488 -4.08 1.58 -15.53
C LEU A 488 -3.42 2.95 -15.37
N GLU A 489 -2.14 2.97 -15.06
CA GLU A 489 -1.37 4.22 -14.95
C GLU A 489 -1.20 4.88 -16.32
N TRP A 490 -0.94 4.08 -17.38
CA TRP A 490 -0.88 4.59 -18.74
C TRP A 490 -2.19 5.25 -19.16
N THR A 491 -3.33 4.59 -18.93
CA THR A 491 -4.64 5.16 -19.29
C THR A 491 -4.94 6.43 -18.51
N ARG A 492 -4.63 6.46 -17.21
CA ARG A 492 -4.81 7.65 -16.38
C ARG A 492 -3.99 8.83 -16.89
N VAL A 493 -2.69 8.65 -17.10
CA VAL A 493 -1.78 9.74 -17.51
C VAL A 493 -2.12 10.26 -18.91
N ILE A 494 -2.44 9.39 -19.85
CA ILE A 494 -2.86 9.79 -21.21
C ILE A 494 -4.17 10.60 -21.14
N ASP A 495 -5.15 10.17 -20.36
CA ASP A 495 -6.43 10.87 -20.23
C ASP A 495 -6.29 12.20 -19.49
N GLU A 496 -5.45 12.29 -18.46
CA GLU A 496 -5.13 13.54 -17.77
C GLU A 496 -4.50 14.58 -18.73
N VAL A 497 -3.57 14.15 -19.58
CA VAL A 497 -2.96 15.02 -20.58
C VAL A 497 -3.99 15.43 -21.65
N ARG A 498 -4.89 14.52 -22.08
CA ARG A 498 -5.96 14.83 -23.01
C ARG A 498 -6.92 15.87 -22.43
N ILE A 499 -7.42 15.65 -21.22
CA ILE A 499 -8.32 16.57 -20.51
C ILE A 499 -7.65 17.93 -20.28
N GLY A 500 -6.36 17.94 -19.90
CA GLY A 500 -5.60 19.16 -19.70
C GLY A 500 -5.40 19.97 -21.00
N THR A 501 -5.39 19.29 -22.15
CA THR A 501 -5.19 19.91 -23.47
C THR A 501 -6.48 20.41 -24.09
N TYR A 502 -7.57 19.62 -24.01
CA TYR A 502 -8.82 19.89 -24.74
C TYR A 502 -10.02 20.23 -23.83
N GLY A 503 -9.86 20.11 -22.52
CA GLY A 503 -10.96 20.21 -21.56
C GLY A 503 -11.71 18.89 -21.36
N ARG A 504 -12.65 18.88 -20.40
CA ARG A 504 -13.54 17.73 -20.21
C ARG A 504 -14.62 17.75 -21.28
N ASP A 505 -14.92 16.60 -21.86
CA ASP A 505 -16.09 16.43 -22.70
C ASP A 505 -17.34 16.86 -21.92
N THR A 506 -18.03 17.89 -22.39
CA THR A 506 -19.34 18.30 -21.94
C THR A 506 -20.39 17.45 -22.66
N THR A 507 -20.52 16.17 -22.26
CA THR A 507 -21.68 15.32 -22.62
C THR A 507 -22.03 14.43 -21.44
#